data_64bf3b1915a8621329ce008684331074
#
_entry.id   64bf3b1915a8621329ce008684331074
#
_cell.length_a   1.000
_cell.length_b   1.000
_cell.length_c   1.000
_cell.angle_alpha   90.00
_cell.angle_beta   90.00
_cell.angle_gamma   90.00
#
_symmetry.space_group_name_H-M   'P 1'
#
loop_
_entity.id
_entity.type
_entity.pdbx_description
1 polymer ?
#
loop_
_entity_poly.entity_id
_entity_poly.type
_entity_poly.pdbx_seq_one_letter_code
_entity_poly.pdbx_strand_id
1 'polypeptide(L)'
;MAPRSAGKASYVVIALGSNVHIFARPHRRGELAQCFGTVLGSPARAVEFPGIDQPMLVVSFPGGGHLSIEFTDEAPDDEQPRLGAWLELRADDPAAVLQAALEAGLTEVKHPGHPYYFMIPGGQVFTIAPTS
;
A
#
# COMPACT_ATOMS: atom_id res chain seq x y z
N MET A 1 -30.11 -13.27 18.84
CA MET A 1 -30.15 -12.51 19.10
C MET A 1 -30.55 -11.78 19.52
N ALA A 2 -30.53 -11.79 19.72
CA ALA A 2 -30.90 -11.00 19.99
C ALA A 2 -30.88 -9.99 19.88
N PRO A 3 -30.83 -9.70 20.04
CA PRO A 3 -30.96 -8.61 19.90
C PRO A 3 -30.53 -7.98 19.23
N ARG A 4 -30.46 -8.09 18.78
CA ARG A 4 -30.19 -7.12 18.50
C ARG A 4 -31.04 -6.23 18.91
N SER A 5 -31.27 -5.75 19.73
CA SER A 5 -32.23 -4.84 20.17
C SER A 5 -31.72 -3.43 20.12
N ALA A 6 -32.35 -2.52 20.74
CA ALA A 6 -31.84 -1.18 20.84
C ALA A 6 -30.39 -1.24 21.27
N GLY A 7 -29.64 -0.28 21.09
CA GLY A 7 -28.23 -0.35 21.37
C GLY A 7 -27.47 -1.31 20.51
N LYS A 8 -28.00 -1.60 19.36
CA LYS A 8 -27.36 -2.54 18.45
C LYS A 8 -25.93 -2.19 18.11
N ALA A 9 -25.59 -0.88 18.17
CA ALA A 9 -24.21 -0.47 17.90
C ALA A 9 -23.23 -1.17 18.80
N SER A 10 -23.64 -1.60 20.01
CA SER A 10 -22.75 -2.31 20.92
C SER A 10 -22.34 -3.68 20.40
N TYR A 11 -23.05 -4.20 19.40
CA TYR A 11 -22.72 -5.49 18.80
C TYR A 11 -21.83 -5.33 17.57
N VAL A 12 -21.54 -4.09 17.16
CA VAL A 12 -20.72 -3.84 15.98
C VAL A 12 -19.26 -3.85 16.41
N VAL A 13 -18.52 -4.81 15.90
CA VAL A 13 -17.09 -4.87 16.10
C VAL A 13 -16.43 -4.32 14.83
N ILE A 14 -15.74 -3.21 14.96
CA ILE A 14 -15.10 -2.55 13.82
C ILE A 14 -13.67 -3.01 13.74
N ALA A 15 -13.22 -3.33 12.53
CA ALA A 15 -11.85 -3.71 12.28
C ALA A 15 -11.36 -3.02 11.03
N LEU A 16 -10.06 -2.84 10.93
CA LEU A 16 -9.46 -2.34 9.71
C LEU A 16 -9.47 -3.46 8.67
N GLY A 17 -10.00 -3.17 7.51
CA GLY A 17 -10.07 -4.17 6.45
C GLY A 17 -8.75 -4.38 5.74
N SER A 18 -8.76 -5.30 4.78
CA SER A 18 -7.55 -5.70 4.06
C SER A 18 -7.46 -5.06 2.67
N ASN A 19 -8.28 -4.08 2.39
CA ASN A 19 -8.24 -3.36 1.10
C ASN A 19 -7.81 -1.92 1.35
N VAL A 20 -6.86 -1.45 0.54
CA VAL A 20 -6.35 -0.10 0.62
C VAL A 20 -6.43 0.53 -0.76
N HIS A 21 -6.78 1.80 -0.81
CA HIS A 21 -6.86 2.56 -2.05
C HIS A 21 -5.97 3.78 -1.93
N ILE A 22 -5.02 3.92 -2.85
CA ILE A 22 -4.15 5.08 -2.88
C ILE A 22 -4.23 5.74 -4.25
N PHE A 23 -3.69 6.94 -4.34
CA PHE A 23 -3.67 7.71 -5.58
C PHE A 23 -2.23 7.97 -5.98
N ALA A 24 -1.98 8.02 -7.29
CA ALA A 24 -0.67 8.35 -7.82
C ALA A 24 -0.82 9.13 -9.11
N ARG A 25 0.23 9.86 -9.48
CA ARG A 25 0.26 10.58 -10.75
C ARG A 25 0.42 9.60 -11.90
N PRO A 26 -0.20 9.87 -13.05
CA PRO A 26 -0.15 8.93 -14.19
C PRO A 26 1.26 8.56 -14.64
N HIS A 27 2.21 9.47 -14.52
CA HIS A 27 3.58 9.19 -14.96
C HIS A 27 4.29 8.18 -14.05
N ARG A 28 3.72 7.86 -12.87
CA ARG A 28 4.30 6.88 -11.95
C ARG A 28 3.90 5.44 -12.26
N ARG A 29 3.00 5.24 -13.23
CA ARG A 29 2.42 3.91 -13.49
C ARG A 29 3.50 2.84 -13.73
N GLY A 30 4.44 3.11 -14.63
CA GLY A 30 5.48 2.13 -14.96
C GLY A 30 6.37 1.82 -13.77
N GLU A 31 6.79 2.86 -13.05
CA GLU A 31 7.62 2.70 -11.86
C GLU A 31 6.91 1.89 -10.78
N LEU A 32 5.61 2.12 -10.60
CA LEU A 32 4.84 1.41 -9.60
C LEU A 32 4.64 -0.05 -9.98
N ALA A 33 4.33 -0.32 -11.25
CA ALA A 33 4.19 -1.69 -11.71
C ALA A 33 5.48 -2.47 -11.50
N GLN A 34 6.63 -1.86 -11.80
CA GLN A 34 7.91 -2.51 -11.59
C GLN A 34 8.23 -2.69 -10.11
N CYS A 35 7.91 -1.70 -9.29
CA CYS A 35 8.16 -1.77 -7.86
C CYS A 35 7.42 -2.97 -7.23
N PHE A 36 6.14 -3.09 -7.48
CA PHE A 36 5.38 -4.19 -6.89
C PHE A 36 5.72 -5.53 -7.52
N GLY A 37 5.94 -5.58 -8.82
CA GLY A 37 6.23 -6.84 -9.50
C GLY A 37 7.62 -7.34 -9.22
N THR A 38 8.64 -6.51 -9.45
CA THR A 38 10.03 -6.94 -9.41
C THR A 38 10.62 -6.86 -8.00
N VAL A 39 10.36 -5.75 -7.30
CA VAL A 39 10.99 -5.52 -5.99
C VAL A 39 10.24 -6.26 -4.90
N LEU A 40 8.91 -6.14 -4.88
CA LEU A 40 8.10 -6.68 -3.79
C LEU A 40 7.47 -8.04 -4.12
N GLY A 41 7.73 -8.57 -5.31
CA GLY A 41 7.24 -9.90 -5.67
C GLY A 41 5.73 -10.03 -5.68
N SER A 42 5.03 -8.93 -5.91
CA SER A 42 3.55 -8.89 -5.87
C SER A 42 3.06 -8.13 -7.10
N PRO A 43 2.99 -8.80 -8.26
CA PRO A 43 2.68 -8.11 -9.51
C PRO A 43 1.33 -7.40 -9.48
N ALA A 44 1.31 -6.19 -10.04
CA ALA A 44 0.09 -5.43 -10.22
C ALA A 44 -0.53 -5.79 -11.56
N ARG A 45 -1.86 -5.74 -11.64
CA ARG A 45 -2.59 -5.90 -12.89
C ARG A 45 -3.40 -4.64 -13.14
N ALA A 46 -3.59 -4.32 -14.43
CA ALA A 46 -4.42 -3.19 -14.82
C ALA A 46 -5.89 -3.62 -14.78
N VAL A 47 -6.73 -2.80 -14.17
CA VAL A 47 -8.15 -3.08 -14.04
C VAL A 47 -8.93 -1.83 -14.45
N GLU A 48 -9.79 -1.97 -15.45
CA GLU A 48 -10.69 -0.89 -15.83
C GLU A 48 -11.88 -0.88 -14.91
N PHE A 49 -12.33 0.32 -14.56
CA PHE A 49 -13.40 0.48 -13.62
C PHE A 49 -14.35 1.58 -14.10
N PRO A 50 -15.68 1.34 -14.12
CA PRO A 50 -16.62 2.37 -14.57
C PRO A 50 -16.47 3.65 -13.77
N GLY A 51 -16.42 4.79 -14.47
CA GLY A 51 -16.30 6.09 -13.82
C GLY A 51 -14.87 6.51 -13.52
N ILE A 52 -13.89 5.68 -13.84
CA ILE A 52 -12.48 6.02 -13.64
C ILE A 52 -11.84 6.08 -15.03
N ASP A 53 -11.15 7.20 -15.32
CA ASP A 53 -10.69 7.51 -16.67
C ASP A 53 -9.60 6.57 -17.18
N GLN A 54 -8.73 6.11 -16.28
CA GLN A 54 -7.60 5.26 -16.65
C GLN A 54 -7.68 3.96 -15.85
N PRO A 55 -7.17 2.85 -16.40
CA PRO A 55 -7.11 1.61 -15.61
C PRO A 55 -6.34 1.82 -14.32
N MET A 56 -6.86 1.26 -13.23
CA MET A 56 -6.13 1.23 -11.98
C MET A 56 -5.11 0.11 -12.01
N LEU A 57 -4.08 0.21 -11.19
CA LEU A 57 -3.25 -0.93 -10.87
C LEU A 57 -3.76 -1.56 -9.58
N VAL A 58 -3.95 -2.87 -9.61
CA VAL A 58 -4.41 -3.61 -8.43
C VAL A 58 -3.37 -4.66 -8.08
N VAL A 59 -2.88 -4.60 -6.86
CA VAL A 59 -1.91 -5.53 -6.32
C VAL A 59 -2.65 -6.46 -5.36
N SER A 60 -2.59 -7.76 -5.62
CA SER A 60 -3.09 -8.77 -4.69
C SER A 60 -1.88 -9.44 -4.08
N PHE A 61 -1.64 -9.18 -2.81
CA PHE A 61 -0.46 -9.70 -2.15
C PHE A 61 -0.60 -11.19 -1.87
N PRO A 62 0.45 -11.98 -2.08
CA PRO A 62 0.35 -13.43 -1.85
C PRO A 62 -0.06 -13.82 -0.45
N GLY A 63 0.35 -13.04 0.54
CA GLY A 63 -0.01 -13.27 1.93
C GLY A 63 -1.35 -12.69 2.35
N GLY A 64 -2.06 -12.06 1.42
CA GLY A 64 -3.37 -11.45 1.69
C GLY A 64 -3.35 -9.95 1.57
N GLY A 65 -4.52 -9.38 1.31
CA GLY A 65 -4.68 -7.94 1.17
C GLY A 65 -4.58 -7.48 -0.27
N HIS A 66 -5.25 -6.38 -0.54
CA HIS A 66 -5.29 -5.78 -1.87
C HIS A 66 -4.99 -4.29 -1.78
N LEU A 67 -4.20 -3.80 -2.72
CA LEU A 67 -3.93 -2.39 -2.86
C LEU A 67 -4.36 -1.95 -4.26
N SER A 68 -5.23 -0.95 -4.32
CA SER A 68 -5.64 -0.35 -5.59
C SER A 68 -4.96 1.00 -5.73
N ILE A 69 -4.43 1.26 -6.91
CA ILE A 69 -3.78 2.54 -7.21
C ILE A 69 -4.57 3.21 -8.33
N GLU A 70 -5.21 4.32 -8.00
CA GLU A 70 -5.95 5.12 -8.95
C GLU A 70 -5.06 6.27 -9.42
N PHE A 71 -5.03 6.53 -10.73
CA PHE A 71 -4.14 7.53 -11.30
C PHE A 71 -4.88 8.81 -11.59
N THR A 72 -4.34 9.92 -11.11
CA THR A 72 -4.91 11.26 -11.32
C THR A 72 -3.79 12.30 -11.26
N ASP A 73 -3.93 13.34 -12.07
CA ASP A 73 -2.97 14.44 -12.06
C ASP A 73 -3.00 15.23 -10.75
N GLU A 74 -4.01 15.04 -9.93
CA GLU A 74 -4.15 15.75 -8.66
C GLU A 74 -3.55 14.99 -7.48
N ALA A 75 -3.03 13.79 -7.70
CA ALA A 75 -2.49 12.99 -6.61
C ALA A 75 -1.27 13.68 -5.99
N PRO A 76 -1.11 13.55 -4.66
CA PRO A 76 0.15 13.96 -4.04
C PRO A 76 1.30 13.14 -4.62
N ASP A 77 2.48 13.73 -4.66
CA ASP A 77 3.64 13.12 -5.29
C ASP A 77 4.90 13.45 -4.52
N ASP A 78 6.02 12.81 -4.90
CA ASP A 78 7.32 12.99 -4.28
C ASP A 78 7.26 12.73 -2.77
N GLU A 79 7.50 13.73 -1.93
CA GLU A 79 7.52 13.56 -0.49
C GLU A 79 6.21 13.95 0.18
N GLN A 80 5.23 14.40 -0.59
CA GLN A 80 3.96 14.83 -0.01
C GLN A 80 3.23 13.69 0.73
N PRO A 81 3.15 12.47 0.18
CA PRO A 81 2.47 11.38 0.88
C PRO A 81 3.13 10.97 2.19
N ARG A 82 4.37 11.41 2.42
CA ARG A 82 5.08 11.09 3.67
C ARG A 82 4.35 11.63 4.90
N LEU A 83 3.58 12.69 4.75
CA LEU A 83 2.80 13.27 5.83
C LEU A 83 1.39 12.67 5.91
N GLY A 84 1.05 11.77 5.01
CA GLY A 84 -0.22 11.07 5.05
C GLY A 84 -0.13 9.77 5.84
N ALA A 85 -1.00 8.82 5.50
CA ALA A 85 -1.01 7.54 6.15
C ALA A 85 0.17 6.67 5.68
N TRP A 86 0.76 5.92 6.59
CA TRP A 86 1.76 4.92 6.28
C TRP A 86 1.12 3.55 6.33
N LEU A 87 1.52 2.66 5.41
CA LEU A 87 0.90 1.35 5.27
C LEU A 87 1.87 0.27 5.73
N GLU A 88 1.33 -0.80 6.30
CA GLU A 88 2.15 -1.89 6.79
C GLU A 88 2.11 -3.06 5.83
N LEU A 89 3.30 -3.55 5.46
CA LEU A 89 3.46 -4.83 4.80
C LEU A 89 3.99 -5.83 5.82
N ARG A 90 3.71 -7.09 5.60
CA ARG A 90 4.26 -8.17 6.43
C ARG A 90 5.13 -9.07 5.57
N ALA A 91 6.25 -9.47 6.12
CA ALA A 91 7.18 -10.36 5.43
C ALA A 91 7.94 -11.19 6.45
N ASP A 92 8.37 -12.37 6.03
CA ASP A 92 9.15 -13.24 6.91
C ASP A 92 10.48 -12.63 7.28
N ASP A 93 11.08 -11.88 6.36
CA ASP A 93 12.38 -11.25 6.57
C ASP A 93 12.29 -9.77 6.18
N PRO A 94 11.85 -8.90 7.12
CA PRO A 94 11.72 -7.47 6.83
C PRO A 94 13.01 -6.81 6.36
N ALA A 95 14.15 -7.21 6.91
CA ALA A 95 15.43 -6.62 6.52
C ALA A 95 15.75 -6.93 5.06
N ALA A 96 15.44 -8.15 4.58
CA ALA A 96 15.68 -8.50 3.20
C ALA A 96 14.82 -7.70 2.24
N VAL A 97 13.56 -7.45 2.62
CA VAL A 97 12.66 -6.64 1.79
C VAL A 97 13.17 -5.22 1.70
N LEU A 98 13.56 -4.63 2.84
CA LEU A 98 14.12 -3.28 2.81
C LEU A 98 15.37 -3.23 1.95
N GLN A 99 16.25 -4.22 2.07
CA GLN A 99 17.47 -4.23 1.27
C GLN A 99 17.15 -4.29 -0.23
N ALA A 100 16.21 -5.13 -0.63
CA ALA A 100 15.80 -5.21 -2.02
C ALA A 100 15.25 -3.87 -2.52
N ALA A 101 14.47 -3.19 -1.68
CA ALA A 101 13.92 -1.88 -2.01
C ALA A 101 15.04 -0.86 -2.22
N LEU A 102 16.02 -0.83 -1.32
CA LEU A 102 17.13 0.11 -1.42
C LEU A 102 18.02 -0.18 -2.62
N GLU A 103 18.26 -1.47 -2.90
CA GLU A 103 19.05 -1.87 -4.06
C GLU A 103 18.36 -1.47 -5.38
N ALA A 104 17.04 -1.41 -5.36
CA ALA A 104 16.27 -0.97 -6.52
C ALA A 104 16.18 0.54 -6.63
N GLY A 105 16.77 1.28 -5.69
CA GLY A 105 16.82 2.74 -5.73
C GLY A 105 15.70 3.42 -4.98
N LEU A 106 14.88 2.68 -4.21
CA LEU A 106 13.83 3.30 -3.41
C LEU A 106 14.45 4.00 -2.20
N THR A 107 13.75 4.98 -1.67
CA THR A 107 14.26 5.83 -0.60
C THR A 107 13.90 5.26 0.75
N GLU A 108 14.89 5.07 1.59
CA GLU A 108 14.66 4.70 2.98
C GLU A 108 14.10 5.87 3.76
N VAL A 109 13.17 5.60 4.68
CA VAL A 109 12.59 6.60 5.57
C VAL A 109 13.09 6.31 6.97
N LYS A 110 13.68 7.31 7.61
CA LYS A 110 14.17 7.18 8.97
C LYS A 110 13.07 7.57 9.94
N HIS A 111 12.76 6.68 10.87
CA HIS A 111 11.72 6.94 11.87
C HIS A 111 12.02 6.12 13.12
N PRO A 112 11.75 6.67 14.32
CA PRO A 112 11.89 5.89 15.56
C PRO A 112 10.98 4.68 15.54
N GLY A 113 11.42 3.60 16.16
CA GLY A 113 10.66 2.37 16.26
C GLY A 113 11.46 1.21 15.70
N HIS A 114 11.35 0.94 14.42
CA HIS A 114 12.18 -0.07 13.78
C HIS A 114 12.73 0.48 12.46
N PRO A 115 13.72 -0.18 11.85
CA PRO A 115 14.43 0.39 10.70
C PRO A 115 13.83 0.03 9.34
N TYR A 116 12.60 -0.46 9.28
CA TYR A 116 12.07 -1.03 8.04
C TYR A 116 11.01 -0.14 7.42
N TYR A 117 11.41 1.10 7.05
CA TYR A 117 10.52 2.05 6.38
C TYR A 117 11.13 2.49 5.06
N PHE A 118 10.32 2.53 4.01
CA PHE A 118 10.77 3.03 2.71
C PHE A 118 9.62 3.65 1.94
N MET A 119 9.96 4.47 0.94
CA MET A 119 8.98 5.08 0.05
C MET A 119 8.98 4.38 -1.29
N ILE A 120 7.80 4.08 -1.80
CA ILE A 120 7.65 3.60 -3.18
C ILE A 120 7.59 4.81 -4.13
N PRO A 121 7.68 4.59 -5.46
CA PRO A 121 7.51 5.70 -6.40
C PRO A 121 6.19 6.42 -6.17
N GLY A 122 6.25 7.74 -6.15
CA GLY A 122 5.10 8.57 -5.81
C GLY A 122 5.05 9.00 -4.36
N GLY A 123 5.82 8.37 -3.47
CA GLY A 123 6.03 8.86 -2.11
C GLY A 123 5.27 8.16 -1.01
N GLN A 124 4.43 7.17 -1.32
CA GLN A 124 3.74 6.42 -0.26
C GLN A 124 4.76 5.68 0.59
N VAL A 125 4.67 5.83 1.90
CA VAL A 125 5.56 5.17 2.84
C VAL A 125 4.98 3.83 3.26
N PHE A 126 5.82 2.81 3.22
CA PHE A 126 5.50 1.50 3.77
C PHE A 126 6.44 1.18 4.92
N THR A 127 5.91 0.53 5.93
CA THR A 127 6.70 -0.13 6.95
C THR A 127 6.59 -1.63 6.72
N ILE A 128 7.57 -2.37 7.19
CA ILE A 128 7.56 -3.82 7.04
C ILE A 128 7.65 -4.44 8.42
N ALA A 129 6.67 -5.28 8.74
CA ALA A 129 6.63 -5.99 10.01
C ALA A 129 6.81 -7.49 9.76
N PRO A 130 7.32 -8.23 10.73
CA PRO A 130 7.42 -9.68 10.58
C PRO A 130 6.03 -10.33 10.56
N THR A 131 5.94 -11.49 9.92
CA THR A 131 4.68 -12.21 9.83
C THR A 131 4.26 -12.84 11.14
N SER A 132 5.17 -13.01 12.08
CA SER A 132 4.84 -13.59 13.39
C SER A 132 5.68 -13.01 14.50
#